data_67a0b221cbc2cca8a7d25fefd1f8106d
#
_entry.id   67a0b221cbc2cca8a7d25fefd1f8106d
#
_cell.length_a   1.000
_cell.length_b   1.000
_cell.length_c   1.000
_cell.angle_alpha   90.00
_cell.angle_beta   90.00
_cell.angle_gamma   90.00
#
_symmetry.space_group_name_H-M   'P 1'
#
loop_
_entity.id
_entity.type
_entity.pdbx_description
1 polymer ?
#
loop_
_entity_poly.entity_id
_entity_poly.type
_entity_poly.pdbx_seq_one_letter_code
_entity_poly.pdbx_strand_id
1 'polypeptide(L)'
;EEVYRILLNNAAPMCAYDLLDLLRQSNDSAKPATIYRSLDFLLDFGLIHKLESSNTFVACHHFGCAHPVQFLICDECGDVAEIQSTSIHNALSAQAKQMGFVVKQQTIEAHGSCKACAQPSEIGKE
;
A
#
# COMPACT_ATOMS: atom_id res chain seq x y z
N GLU A 1 9.04 0.76 16.73
CA GLU A 1 9.67 1.40 15.59
C GLU A 1 8.94 2.69 15.20
N GLU A 2 9.69 3.75 15.12
CA GLU A 2 9.14 5.10 14.95
C GLU A 2 8.40 5.27 13.62
N VAL A 3 9.02 4.81 12.53
CA VAL A 3 8.43 4.93 11.20
C VAL A 3 7.12 4.14 11.10
N TYR A 4 7.10 2.96 11.67
CA TYR A 4 5.90 2.13 11.67
C TYR A 4 4.76 2.81 12.42
N ARG A 5 5.10 3.43 13.56
CA ARG A 5 4.10 4.14 14.37
C ARG A 5 3.48 5.30 13.59
N ILE A 6 4.31 6.04 12.85
CA ILE A 6 3.82 7.14 12.03
C ILE A 6 2.83 6.63 10.99
N LEU A 7 3.18 5.53 10.33
CA LEU A 7 2.31 4.95 9.31
C LEU A 7 1.01 4.42 9.91
N LEU A 8 1.08 3.82 11.09
CA LEU A 8 -0.12 3.32 11.76
C LEU A 8 -1.09 4.45 12.11
N ASN A 9 -0.57 5.62 12.43
CA ASN A 9 -1.39 6.76 12.84
C ASN A 9 -1.92 7.57 11.67
N ASN A 10 -1.52 7.25 10.46
CA ASN A 10 -1.96 7.96 9.27
C ASN A 10 -2.77 7.04 8.38
N ALA A 11 -3.99 7.47 8.05
CA ALA A 11 -4.86 6.69 7.18
C ALA A 11 -4.43 6.79 5.71
N ALA A 12 -3.86 7.92 5.34
CA ALA A 12 -3.42 8.14 3.96
C ALA A 12 -2.01 7.61 3.74
N PRO A 13 -1.70 7.14 2.52
CA PRO A 13 -0.34 6.72 2.20
C PRO A 13 0.65 7.87 2.32
N MET A 14 1.87 7.55 2.70
CA MET A 14 2.91 8.55 2.89
C MET A 14 4.15 8.17 2.10
N CYS A 15 4.77 9.15 1.45
CA CYS A 15 6.04 8.93 0.80
C CYS A 15 7.17 9.03 1.82
N ALA A 16 8.37 8.58 1.41
CA ALA A 16 9.52 8.61 2.31
C ALA A 16 9.85 10.01 2.79
N TYR A 17 9.63 11.00 1.95
CA TYR A 17 9.89 12.40 2.28
C TYR A 17 9.01 12.88 3.43
N ASP A 18 7.72 12.55 3.35
CA ASP A 18 6.79 12.93 4.42
C ASP A 18 7.14 12.26 5.74
N LEU A 19 7.56 11.00 5.66
CA LEU A 19 7.98 10.27 6.85
C LEU A 19 9.20 10.90 7.48
N LEU A 20 10.14 11.33 6.66
CA LEU A 20 11.35 11.98 7.15
C LEU A 20 11.03 13.30 7.86
N ASP A 21 10.12 14.08 7.27
CA ASP A 21 9.71 15.35 7.88
C ASP A 21 9.10 15.13 9.26
N LEU A 22 8.22 14.14 9.37
CA LEU A 22 7.58 13.85 10.66
C LEU A 22 8.58 13.30 11.66
N LEU A 23 9.50 12.47 11.21
CA LEU A 23 10.51 11.91 12.10
C LEU A 23 11.45 13.00 12.63
N ARG A 24 11.76 13.99 11.80
CA ARG A 24 12.63 15.09 12.21
C ARG A 24 12.02 15.99 13.25
N GLN A 25 10.71 15.98 13.40
CA GLN A 25 10.06 16.73 14.47
C GLN A 25 10.43 16.20 15.85
N SER A 26 10.72 14.92 15.96
CA SER A 26 11.14 14.31 17.21
C SER A 26 12.63 13.97 17.22
N ASN A 27 13.27 14.00 16.07
CA ASN A 27 14.69 13.65 15.94
C ASN A 27 15.30 14.43 14.80
N ASP A 28 15.91 15.57 15.11
CA ASP A 28 16.48 16.48 14.12
C ASP A 28 17.58 15.85 13.29
N SER A 29 18.24 14.83 13.80
CA SER A 29 19.36 14.21 13.13
C SER A 29 18.94 13.07 12.20
N ALA A 30 17.65 12.81 12.06
CA ALA A 30 17.17 11.76 11.16
C ALA A 30 17.58 12.06 9.72
N LYS A 31 18.03 11.04 9.03
CA LYS A 31 18.53 11.16 7.67
C LYS A 31 17.73 10.27 6.71
N PRO A 32 17.74 10.61 5.40
CA PRO A 32 17.03 9.78 4.43
C PRO A 32 17.43 8.30 4.48
N ALA A 33 18.70 8.01 4.68
CA ALA A 33 19.16 6.61 4.76
C ALA A 33 18.46 5.86 5.89
N THR A 34 18.20 6.54 7.02
CA THR A 34 17.51 5.94 8.15
C THR A 34 16.09 5.54 7.76
N ILE A 35 15.40 6.42 7.02
CA ILE A 35 14.03 6.16 6.58
C ILE A 35 14.00 4.95 5.65
N TYR A 36 14.86 4.91 4.65
CA TYR A 36 14.85 3.82 3.68
C TYR A 36 15.20 2.49 4.34
N ARG A 37 16.10 2.50 5.30
CA ARG A 37 16.48 1.29 6.02
C ARG A 37 15.30 0.77 6.85
N SER A 38 14.58 1.69 7.51
CA SER A 38 13.39 1.31 8.28
C SER A 38 12.29 0.77 7.38
N LEU A 39 12.07 1.41 6.22
CA LEU A 39 11.04 0.97 5.29
C LEU A 39 11.36 -0.42 4.73
N ASP A 40 12.62 -0.67 4.36
CA ASP A 40 13.02 -1.97 3.88
C ASP A 40 12.78 -3.05 4.93
N PHE A 41 13.12 -2.77 6.17
CA PHE A 41 12.91 -3.69 7.28
C PHE A 41 11.42 -4.01 7.44
N LEU A 42 10.58 -2.97 7.43
CA LEU A 42 9.15 -3.16 7.63
C LEU A 42 8.50 -3.90 6.45
N LEU A 43 8.97 -3.62 5.24
CA LEU A 43 8.49 -4.35 4.05
C LEU A 43 8.86 -5.82 4.12
N ASP A 44 10.09 -6.12 4.54
CA ASP A 44 10.56 -7.50 4.63
C ASP A 44 9.75 -8.31 5.63
N PHE A 45 9.29 -7.68 6.69
CA PHE A 45 8.49 -8.36 7.71
C PHE A 45 6.99 -8.29 7.45
N GLY A 46 6.58 -7.70 6.34
CA GLY A 46 5.17 -7.64 5.97
C GLY A 46 4.33 -6.73 6.84
N LEU A 47 4.95 -5.79 7.52
CA LEU A 47 4.25 -4.86 8.41
C LEU A 47 3.70 -3.65 7.68
N ILE A 48 4.24 -3.34 6.52
CA ILE A 48 3.75 -2.26 5.67
C ILE A 48 3.70 -2.74 4.22
N HIS A 49 3.00 -1.98 3.41
CA HIS A 49 2.91 -2.23 1.97
C HIS A 49 3.34 -0.99 1.21
N LYS A 50 3.93 -1.20 0.05
CA LYS A 50 4.32 -0.11 -0.83
C LYS A 50 3.33 -0.03 -1.99
N LEU A 51 2.83 1.16 -2.25
CA LEU A 51 1.99 1.42 -3.42
C LEU A 51 2.92 1.85 -4.56
N GLU A 52 3.09 0.96 -5.53
CA GLU A 52 4.08 1.18 -6.59
C GLU A 52 3.73 2.36 -7.48
N SER A 53 2.44 2.57 -7.72
CA SER A 53 2.00 3.65 -8.63
C SER A 53 2.32 5.03 -8.09
N SER A 54 2.34 5.21 -6.78
CA SER A 54 2.60 6.51 -6.17
C SER A 54 3.87 6.55 -5.36
N ASN A 55 4.55 5.42 -5.24
CA ASN A 55 5.79 5.30 -4.44
C ASN A 55 5.56 5.75 -3.00
N THR A 56 4.43 5.34 -2.43
CA THR A 56 4.06 5.65 -1.06
C THR A 56 3.89 4.37 -0.26
N PHE A 57 3.76 4.52 1.06
CA PHE A 57 3.71 3.39 1.98
C PHE A 57 2.50 3.48 2.89
N VAL A 58 1.92 2.33 3.21
CA VAL A 58 0.79 2.23 4.15
C VAL A 58 1.07 1.09 5.13
N ALA A 59 0.61 1.24 6.37
CA ALA A 59 0.73 0.17 7.35
C ALA A 59 -0.25 -0.95 7.01
N CYS A 60 0.19 -2.19 7.23
CA CYS A 60 -0.69 -3.34 7.04
C CYS A 60 -1.62 -3.45 8.23
N HIS A 61 -2.92 -3.48 7.95
CA HIS A 61 -3.93 -3.62 9.00
C HIS A 61 -4.26 -5.08 9.32
N HIS A 62 -3.67 -5.99 8.56
CA HIS A 62 -3.85 -7.44 8.77
C HIS A 62 -2.53 -8.01 9.26
N PHE A 63 -2.21 -7.66 10.48
CA PHE A 63 -0.93 -7.97 11.10
C PHE A 63 -0.59 -9.45 10.99
N GLY A 64 0.66 -9.70 10.62
CA GLY A 64 1.17 -11.06 10.53
C GLY A 64 0.68 -11.82 9.32
N CYS A 65 -0.02 -11.17 8.40
CA CYS A 65 -0.54 -11.86 7.24
C CYS A 65 0.53 -12.02 6.17
N ALA A 66 0.62 -13.24 5.66
CA ALA A 66 1.36 -13.54 4.45
C ALA A 66 0.42 -13.61 3.27
N HIS A 67 -0.78 -13.05 3.42
CA HIS A 67 -1.82 -13.14 2.42
C HIS A 67 -1.61 -12.13 1.31
N PRO A 68 -1.99 -12.49 0.09
CA PRO A 68 -1.94 -11.52 -1.00
C PRO A 68 -2.96 -10.42 -0.76
N VAL A 69 -2.54 -9.19 -1.01
CA VAL A 69 -3.42 -8.04 -0.82
C VAL A 69 -3.54 -7.29 -2.13
N GLN A 70 -4.67 -6.64 -2.31
CA GLN A 70 -4.93 -5.76 -3.43
C GLN A 70 -5.37 -4.42 -2.89
N PHE A 71 -5.11 -3.36 -3.64
CA PHE A 71 -5.42 -2.01 -3.20
C PHE A 71 -6.39 -1.34 -4.15
N LEU A 72 -7.39 -0.68 -3.57
CA LEU A 72 -8.30 0.17 -4.32
C LEU A 72 -7.98 1.60 -3.93
N ILE A 73 -7.56 2.39 -4.90
CA ILE A 73 -7.05 3.74 -4.64
C ILE A 73 -7.98 4.76 -5.26
N CYS A 74 -8.46 5.69 -4.43
CA CYS A 74 -9.27 6.78 -4.93
C CYS A 74 -8.37 7.90 -5.43
N ASP A 75 -8.48 8.22 -6.71
CA ASP A 75 -7.66 9.27 -7.32
C ASP A 75 -8.07 10.66 -6.87
N GLU A 76 -9.27 10.80 -6.32
CA GLU A 76 -9.80 12.11 -5.94
C GLU A 76 -9.46 12.50 -4.53
N CYS A 77 -9.63 11.58 -3.57
CA CYS A 77 -9.37 11.90 -2.16
C CYS A 77 -8.13 11.21 -1.60
N GLY A 78 -7.54 10.29 -2.35
CA GLY A 78 -6.34 9.59 -1.91
C GLY A 78 -6.60 8.43 -0.96
N ASP A 79 -7.85 8.11 -0.70
CA ASP A 79 -8.21 6.99 0.16
C ASP A 79 -7.73 5.68 -0.44
N VAL A 80 -7.28 4.78 0.42
CA VAL A 80 -6.79 3.48 0.00
C VAL A 80 -7.52 2.40 0.80
N ALA A 81 -8.15 1.48 0.08
CA ALA A 81 -8.77 0.31 0.69
C ALA A 81 -7.91 -0.91 0.40
N GLU A 82 -7.61 -1.64 1.44
CA GLU A 82 -6.83 -2.87 1.33
C GLU A 82 -7.79 -4.05 1.35
N ILE A 83 -7.73 -4.89 0.33
CA ILE A 83 -8.57 -6.09 0.28
C ILE A 83 -7.67 -7.32 0.20
N GLN A 84 -8.15 -8.41 0.77
CA GLN A 84 -7.46 -9.69 0.72
C GLN A 84 -8.35 -10.66 -0.04
N SER A 85 -7.99 -10.95 -1.27
CA SER A 85 -8.76 -11.86 -2.09
C SER A 85 -7.85 -12.95 -2.64
N THR A 86 -8.05 -14.16 -2.17
CA THR A 86 -7.33 -15.31 -2.71
C THR A 86 -7.80 -15.62 -4.12
N SER A 87 -9.04 -15.30 -4.43
CA SER A 87 -9.56 -15.51 -5.80
C SER A 87 -8.80 -14.69 -6.82
N ILE A 88 -8.55 -13.42 -6.51
CA ILE A 88 -7.79 -12.56 -7.42
C ILE A 88 -6.35 -13.06 -7.55
N HIS A 89 -5.74 -13.40 -6.42
CA HIS A 89 -4.39 -13.93 -6.41
C HIS A 89 -4.29 -15.19 -7.25
N ASN A 90 -5.22 -16.11 -7.05
CA ASN A 90 -5.20 -17.39 -7.74
C ASN A 90 -5.46 -17.23 -9.24
N ALA A 91 -6.34 -16.30 -9.61
CA ALA A 91 -6.63 -16.04 -11.02
C ALA A 91 -5.39 -15.56 -11.75
N LEU A 92 -4.67 -14.62 -11.15
CA LEU A 92 -3.43 -14.13 -11.77
C LEU A 92 -2.37 -15.21 -11.83
N SER A 93 -2.23 -15.99 -10.77
CA SER A 93 -1.25 -17.08 -10.73
C SER A 93 -1.56 -18.15 -11.78
N ALA A 94 -2.84 -18.45 -12.00
CA ALA A 94 -3.24 -19.41 -13.00
C ALA A 94 -2.89 -18.93 -14.42
N GLN A 95 -3.13 -17.66 -14.69
CA GLN A 95 -2.80 -17.08 -16.00
C GLN A 95 -1.28 -17.11 -16.22
N ALA A 96 -0.52 -16.75 -15.21
CA ALA A 96 0.92 -16.75 -15.29
C ALA A 96 1.45 -18.17 -15.58
N LYS A 97 0.87 -19.16 -14.91
CA LYS A 97 1.28 -20.54 -15.09
C LYS A 97 1.04 -21.02 -16.51
N GLN A 98 -0.06 -20.62 -17.12
CA GLN A 98 -0.35 -20.97 -18.50
C GLN A 98 0.68 -20.42 -19.46
N MET A 99 1.30 -19.31 -19.10
CA MET A 99 2.33 -18.68 -19.92
C MET A 99 3.74 -19.15 -19.57
N GLY A 100 3.86 -20.08 -18.63
CA GLY A 100 5.16 -20.52 -18.16
C GLY A 100 5.89 -19.48 -17.31
N PHE A 101 5.14 -18.54 -16.75
CA PHE A 101 5.70 -17.43 -15.98
C PHE A 101 5.69 -17.76 -14.50
N VAL A 102 6.81 -17.52 -13.83
CA VAL A 102 6.93 -17.74 -12.39
C VAL A 102 6.75 -16.41 -11.68
N VAL A 103 5.67 -16.28 -10.92
CA VAL A 103 5.39 -15.05 -10.17
C VAL A 103 6.13 -15.11 -8.85
N LYS A 104 7.02 -14.16 -8.62
CA LYS A 104 7.73 -14.06 -7.36
C LYS A 104 7.05 -13.09 -6.41
N GLN A 105 6.39 -12.10 -6.96
CA GLN A 105 5.76 -11.06 -6.18
C GLN A 105 4.55 -10.54 -6.96
N GLN A 106 3.47 -10.25 -6.24
CA GLN A 106 2.24 -9.79 -6.85
C GLN A 106 1.80 -8.51 -6.17
N THR A 107 1.67 -7.44 -6.93
CA THR A 107 1.14 -6.17 -6.44
C THR A 107 0.00 -5.76 -7.35
N ILE A 108 -1.19 -5.59 -6.79
CA ILE A 108 -2.36 -5.23 -7.58
C ILE A 108 -2.94 -3.93 -7.02
N GLU A 109 -3.07 -2.94 -7.89
CA GLU A 109 -3.59 -1.63 -7.55
C GLU A 109 -4.64 -1.24 -8.58
N ALA A 110 -5.83 -0.91 -8.09
CA ALA A 110 -6.90 -0.42 -8.96
C ALA A 110 -7.19 1.02 -8.60
N HIS A 111 -7.28 1.86 -9.60
CA HIS A 111 -7.51 3.30 -9.43
C HIS A 111 -8.91 3.69 -9.86
N GLY A 112 -9.54 4.57 -9.12
CA GLY A 112 -10.89 5.02 -9.45
C GLY A 112 -11.38 6.01 -8.44
N SER A 113 -12.70 6.00 -8.21
CA SER A 113 -13.35 6.89 -7.24
C SER A 113 -13.96 6.06 -6.14
N CYS A 114 -13.71 6.45 -4.89
CA CYS A 114 -14.29 5.76 -3.76
C CYS A 114 -15.78 6.07 -3.67
N LYS A 115 -16.46 5.37 -2.76
CA LYS A 115 -17.90 5.52 -2.60
C LYS A 115 -18.31 6.97 -2.32
N ALA A 116 -17.51 7.67 -1.52
CA ALA A 116 -17.81 9.06 -1.18
C ALA A 116 -17.57 10.02 -2.34
N CYS A 117 -16.64 9.70 -3.23
CA CYS A 117 -16.30 10.57 -4.36
C CYS A 117 -17.09 10.25 -5.61
N ALA A 118 -17.53 9.01 -5.77
CA ALA A 118 -18.29 8.61 -6.94
C ALA A 118 -19.70 9.17 -6.88
N GLN A 119 -20.18 9.67 -8.02
CA GLN A 119 -21.54 10.19 -8.09
C GLN A 119 -22.51 9.03 -8.31
N PRO A 120 -23.59 8.96 -7.50
CA PRO A 120 -24.56 7.88 -7.67
C PRO A 120 -25.15 7.78 -9.08
N SER A 121 -25.36 8.90 -9.73
CA SER A 121 -25.91 8.91 -11.08
C SER A 121 -24.96 8.30 -12.09
N GLU A 122 -23.67 8.43 -11.87
CA GLU A 122 -22.67 7.86 -12.75
C GLU A 122 -22.59 6.34 -12.55
N ILE A 123 -22.73 5.91 -11.30
CA ILE A 123 -22.71 4.49 -10.99
C ILE A 123 -23.86 3.78 -11.69
N GLY A 124 -25.02 4.42 -11.70
CA GLY A 124 -26.20 3.82 -12.30
C GLY A 124 -26.11 3.59 -13.80
N LYS A 125 -25.16 4.22 -14.46
CA LYS A 125 -24.99 4.08 -15.90
C LYS A 125 -24.13 2.90 -16.29
N GLU A 126 -23.42 2.37 -15.33
CA GLU A 126 -22.58 1.21 -15.58
C GLU A 126 -23.40 -0.05 -15.59
#